data_a16f80ecb6ba7531d2efc254932be53c
#
_entry.id   a16f80ecb6ba7531d2efc254932be53c
#
_cell.length_a   1.000
_cell.length_b   1.000
_cell.length_c   1.000
_cell.angle_alpha   90.00
_cell.angle_beta   90.00
_cell.angle_gamma   90.00
#
_symmetry.space_group_name_H-M   'P 1'
#
loop_
_entity.id
_entity.type
_entity.pdbx_description
1 polymer ?
#
loop_
_entity_poly.entity_id
_entity_poly.type
_entity_poly.pdbx_seq_one_letter_code
_entity_poly.pdbx_strand_id
1 'polypeptide(L)'
;RCGIVAQDEGAAKVIFRDKVKFAYDNLPPEIKRRFPQAKDAADELLFEHNNSSVRVATSMRSGTNDRLHVSEFGKICAMYPIKANEVITGSIPSVPDNGIVVIESPAEGREGEFFDMVEAAQKHAAERLKLTIKDYRLHFTAWWQHDAYRMDSAGVHISDEDHRYFDKIQFECNC
;
A
#
# COMPACT_ATOMS: atom_id res chain seq x y z
N ARG A 1 -11.32 12.39 -5.37
CA ARG A 1 -11.69 11.39 -4.34
C ARG A 1 -10.56 10.39 -4.15
N CYS A 2 -10.34 9.97 -2.91
CA CYS A 2 -9.33 8.98 -2.55
C CYS A 2 -10.00 7.78 -1.88
N GLY A 3 -9.78 6.58 -2.41
CA GLY A 3 -10.25 5.32 -1.85
C GLY A 3 -9.09 4.54 -1.24
N ILE A 4 -9.33 3.92 -0.08
CA ILE A 4 -8.38 2.99 0.55
C ILE A 4 -9.11 1.66 0.73
N VAL A 5 -8.61 0.61 0.10
CA VAL A 5 -9.12 -0.76 0.28
C VAL A 5 -8.32 -1.43 1.39
N ALA A 6 -9.01 -1.88 2.43
CA ALA A 6 -8.45 -2.64 3.54
C ALA A 6 -8.82 -4.13 3.44
N GLN A 7 -8.03 -4.99 4.09
CA GLN A 7 -8.23 -6.44 4.06
C GLN A 7 -9.58 -6.90 4.65
N ASP A 8 -10.08 -6.21 5.69
CA ASP A 8 -11.34 -6.49 6.37
C ASP A 8 -11.93 -5.23 7.01
N GLU A 9 -13.15 -5.31 7.55
CA GLU A 9 -13.82 -4.16 8.19
C GLU A 9 -13.11 -3.67 9.45
N GLY A 10 -12.48 -4.56 10.21
CA GLY A 10 -11.71 -4.20 11.40
C GLY A 10 -10.51 -3.34 11.02
N ALA A 11 -9.74 -3.78 10.03
CA ALA A 11 -8.62 -3.03 9.46
C ALA A 11 -9.08 -1.70 8.85
N ALA A 12 -10.20 -1.67 8.14
CA ALA A 12 -10.75 -0.45 7.57
C ALA A 12 -11.03 0.61 8.65
N LYS A 13 -11.66 0.23 9.76
CA LYS A 13 -11.93 1.12 10.90
C LYS A 13 -10.66 1.63 11.56
N VAL A 14 -9.66 0.76 11.73
CA VAL A 14 -8.35 1.14 12.31
C VAL A 14 -7.61 2.11 11.39
N ILE A 15 -7.52 1.81 10.09
CA ILE A 15 -6.88 2.69 9.11
C ILE A 15 -7.57 4.06 9.07
N PHE A 16 -8.89 4.08 9.05
CA PHE A 16 -9.62 5.35 9.04
C PHE A 16 -9.34 6.17 10.31
N ARG A 17 -9.51 5.57 11.50
CA ARG A 17 -9.31 6.24 12.78
C ARG A 17 -7.87 6.73 12.95
N ASP A 18 -6.88 5.82 12.77
CA ASP A 18 -5.50 6.04 13.21
C ASP A 18 -4.63 6.70 12.14
N LYS A 19 -5.07 6.70 10.87
CA LYS A 19 -4.32 7.32 9.78
C LYS A 19 -5.07 8.52 9.20
N VAL A 20 -6.30 8.34 8.75
CA VAL A 20 -7.04 9.39 8.04
C VAL A 20 -7.57 10.44 9.01
N LYS A 21 -8.37 10.01 9.99
CA LYS A 21 -8.99 10.93 10.97
C LYS A 21 -7.95 11.55 11.88
N PHE A 22 -7.02 10.76 12.40
CA PHE A 22 -5.93 11.26 13.22
C PHE A 22 -5.11 12.33 12.50
N ALA A 23 -4.74 12.11 11.24
CA ALA A 23 -4.00 13.10 10.47
C ALA A 23 -4.77 14.41 10.32
N TYR A 24 -6.08 14.35 10.00
CA TYR A 24 -6.93 15.52 9.90
C TYR A 24 -7.08 16.23 11.24
N ASP A 25 -7.31 15.51 12.32
CA ASP A 25 -7.54 16.08 13.67
C ASP A 25 -6.29 16.80 14.21
N ASN A 26 -5.10 16.39 13.77
CA ASN A 26 -3.83 17.00 14.14
C ASN A 26 -3.35 18.10 13.17
N LEU A 27 -4.14 18.46 12.15
CA LEU A 27 -3.81 19.59 11.29
C LEU A 27 -3.88 20.91 12.07
N PRO A 28 -3.03 21.90 11.72
CA PRO A 28 -3.14 23.26 12.25
C PRO A 28 -4.55 23.84 12.09
N PRO A 29 -5.04 24.64 13.06
CA PRO A 29 -6.39 25.22 13.01
C PRO A 29 -6.68 26.02 11.73
N GLU A 30 -5.65 26.67 11.16
CA GLU A 30 -5.76 27.44 9.92
C GLU A 30 -6.09 26.53 8.73
N ILE A 31 -5.49 25.35 8.67
CA ILE A 31 -5.73 24.36 7.63
C ILE A 31 -7.14 23.80 7.76
N LYS A 32 -7.57 23.44 8.99
CA LYS A 32 -8.93 22.94 9.23
C LYS A 32 -10.01 23.98 8.87
N ARG A 33 -9.77 25.26 9.16
CA ARG A 33 -10.69 26.35 8.74
C ARG A 33 -10.78 26.48 7.22
N ARG A 34 -9.67 26.25 6.51
CA ARG A 34 -9.65 26.31 5.05
C ARG A 34 -10.29 25.08 4.39
N PHE A 35 -10.20 23.94 5.05
CA PHE A 35 -10.71 22.65 4.57
C PHE A 35 -11.63 22.02 5.63
N PRO A 36 -12.81 22.62 5.88
CA PRO A 36 -13.74 22.11 6.87
C PRO A 36 -14.30 20.75 6.45
N GLN A 37 -14.52 19.89 7.43
CA GLN A 37 -15.15 18.60 7.27
C GLN A 37 -16.68 18.79 7.20
N ALA A 38 -17.31 18.28 6.14
CA ALA A 38 -18.75 18.40 5.94
C ALA A 38 -19.57 17.48 6.87
N LYS A 39 -19.00 16.29 7.19
CA LYS A 39 -19.68 15.27 7.99
C LYS A 39 -18.66 14.42 8.74
N ASP A 40 -18.97 14.11 9.99
CA ASP A 40 -18.22 13.13 10.79
C ASP A 40 -18.83 11.73 10.52
N ALA A 41 -18.20 10.98 9.60
CA ALA A 41 -18.58 9.62 9.25
C ALA A 41 -17.51 8.64 9.77
N ALA A 42 -17.90 7.39 9.98
CA ALA A 42 -17.03 6.36 10.54
C ALA A 42 -16.02 5.80 9.55
N ASP A 43 -16.18 6.06 8.25
CA ASP A 43 -15.41 5.48 7.15
C ASP A 43 -15.03 6.48 6.05
N GLU A 44 -15.50 7.74 6.17
CA GLU A 44 -15.26 8.76 5.15
C GLU A 44 -15.00 10.13 5.78
N LEU A 45 -13.92 10.77 5.36
CA LEU A 45 -13.65 12.19 5.57
C LEU A 45 -14.06 12.94 4.31
N LEU A 46 -15.15 13.70 4.39
CA LEU A 46 -15.68 14.51 3.29
C LEU A 46 -15.38 15.99 3.53
N PHE A 47 -14.82 16.69 2.55
CA PHE A 47 -14.51 18.11 2.61
C PHE A 47 -15.67 18.95 2.04
N GLU A 48 -16.11 19.96 2.81
CA GLU A 48 -17.28 20.76 2.51
C GLU A 48 -17.15 21.58 1.22
N HIS A 49 -15.96 22.16 1.00
CA HIS A 49 -15.78 23.19 -0.03
C HIS A 49 -15.81 22.63 -1.49
N ASN A 50 -15.53 21.34 -1.71
CA ASN A 50 -15.42 20.76 -3.05
C ASN A 50 -15.89 19.30 -3.16
N ASN A 51 -16.50 18.75 -2.12
CA ASN A 51 -16.92 17.35 -2.03
C ASN A 51 -15.81 16.34 -2.33
N SER A 52 -14.54 16.71 -2.15
CA SER A 52 -13.48 15.72 -2.16
C SER A 52 -13.52 14.89 -0.89
N SER A 53 -13.12 13.64 -0.98
CA SER A 53 -13.18 12.74 0.16
C SER A 53 -12.01 11.76 0.20
N VAL A 54 -11.74 11.28 1.43
CA VAL A 54 -10.94 10.09 1.69
C VAL A 54 -11.84 9.06 2.34
N ARG A 55 -12.04 7.92 1.69
CA ARG A 55 -12.86 6.83 2.18
C ARG A 55 -12.04 5.57 2.39
N VAL A 56 -12.31 4.85 3.50
CA VAL A 56 -11.69 3.54 3.77
C VAL A 56 -12.80 2.49 3.82
N ALA A 57 -12.69 1.46 3.00
CA ALA A 57 -13.65 0.37 2.94
C ALA A 57 -12.99 -0.94 2.49
N THR A 58 -13.74 -2.01 2.49
CA THR A 58 -13.25 -3.30 1.99
C THR A 58 -13.37 -3.45 0.47
N SER A 59 -14.09 -2.55 -0.20
CA SER A 59 -14.27 -2.49 -1.65
C SER A 59 -14.56 -1.07 -2.12
N MET A 60 -14.10 -0.71 -3.32
CA MET A 60 -14.25 0.61 -3.94
C MET A 60 -14.89 0.53 -5.33
N ARG A 61 -15.79 -0.45 -5.55
CA ARG A 61 -16.47 -0.64 -6.85
C ARG A 61 -17.42 0.49 -7.22
N SER A 62 -17.98 1.16 -6.22
CA SER A 62 -18.99 2.20 -6.45
C SER A 62 -18.38 3.58 -6.45
N GLY A 63 -18.34 4.22 -7.59
CA GLY A 63 -17.83 5.58 -7.75
C GLY A 63 -16.50 5.65 -8.48
N THR A 64 -16.08 6.88 -8.79
CA THR A 64 -14.79 7.18 -9.41
C THR A 64 -13.82 7.64 -8.33
N ASN A 65 -12.65 7.01 -8.28
CA ASN A 65 -11.56 7.37 -7.38
C ASN A 65 -10.40 7.93 -8.20
N ASP A 66 -9.98 9.16 -7.94
CA ASP A 66 -8.79 9.75 -8.58
C ASP A 66 -7.51 9.12 -8.03
N ARG A 67 -7.57 8.60 -6.81
CA ARG A 67 -6.49 7.89 -6.13
C ARG A 67 -7.05 6.67 -5.42
N LEU A 68 -6.43 5.53 -5.62
CA LEU A 68 -6.75 4.28 -4.96
C LEU A 68 -5.51 3.74 -4.26
N HIS A 69 -5.64 3.42 -2.98
CA HIS A 69 -4.64 2.68 -2.22
C HIS A 69 -5.21 1.32 -1.81
N VAL A 70 -4.55 0.25 -2.21
CA VAL A 70 -4.90 -1.12 -1.79
C VAL A 70 -3.86 -1.57 -0.76
N SER A 71 -4.29 -1.69 0.48
CA SER A 71 -3.43 -2.06 1.61
C SER A 71 -3.44 -3.57 1.83
N GLU A 72 -2.27 -4.16 2.11
CA GLU A 72 -2.10 -5.58 2.40
C GLU A 72 -2.61 -6.50 1.28
N PHE A 73 -2.36 -6.13 0.01
CA PHE A 73 -2.95 -6.86 -1.12
C PHE A 73 -2.46 -8.30 -1.24
N GLY A 74 -1.19 -8.59 -0.92
CA GLY A 74 -0.67 -9.96 -0.86
C GLY A 74 -1.47 -10.82 0.11
N LYS A 75 -1.77 -10.30 1.30
CA LYS A 75 -2.61 -10.99 2.28
C LYS A 75 -4.05 -11.16 1.80
N ILE A 76 -4.60 -10.16 1.11
CA ILE A 76 -5.93 -10.29 0.49
C ILE A 76 -5.91 -11.42 -0.54
N CYS A 77 -4.87 -11.53 -1.38
CA CYS A 77 -4.74 -12.60 -2.37
C CYS A 77 -4.66 -13.98 -1.70
N ALA A 78 -3.84 -14.11 -0.65
CA ALA A 78 -3.63 -15.38 0.03
C ALA A 78 -4.86 -15.86 0.82
N MET A 79 -5.55 -14.96 1.52
CA MET A 79 -6.65 -15.34 2.43
C MET A 79 -8.05 -15.15 1.85
N TYR A 80 -8.22 -14.24 0.90
CA TYR A 80 -9.52 -13.83 0.36
C TYR A 80 -9.51 -13.74 -1.17
N PRO A 81 -9.31 -14.84 -1.91
CA PRO A 81 -9.13 -14.80 -3.36
C PRO A 81 -10.33 -14.22 -4.12
N ILE A 82 -11.54 -14.39 -3.64
CA ILE A 82 -12.74 -13.77 -4.22
C ILE A 82 -12.66 -12.26 -4.13
N LYS A 83 -12.20 -11.75 -2.99
CA LYS A 83 -11.99 -10.31 -2.78
C LYS A 83 -10.83 -9.77 -3.59
N ALA A 84 -9.74 -10.53 -3.72
CA ALA A 84 -8.63 -10.15 -4.61
C ALA A 84 -9.14 -9.93 -6.04
N ASN A 85 -9.90 -10.86 -6.57
CA ASN A 85 -10.54 -10.72 -7.89
C ASN A 85 -11.49 -9.50 -7.95
N GLU A 86 -12.22 -9.20 -6.87
CA GLU A 86 -13.06 -8.00 -6.80
C GLU A 86 -12.25 -6.71 -6.83
N VAL A 87 -11.09 -6.67 -6.19
CA VAL A 87 -10.18 -5.52 -6.26
C VAL A 87 -9.69 -5.30 -7.70
N ILE A 88 -9.24 -6.38 -8.36
CA ILE A 88 -8.74 -6.33 -9.75
C ILE A 88 -9.83 -5.92 -10.73
N THR A 89 -11.02 -6.51 -10.63
CA THR A 89 -12.09 -6.31 -11.62
C THR A 89 -13.03 -5.16 -11.32
N GLY A 90 -13.00 -4.63 -10.12
CA GLY A 90 -13.93 -3.59 -9.66
C GLY A 90 -13.26 -2.35 -9.08
N SER A 91 -12.38 -2.49 -8.09
CA SER A 91 -11.81 -1.32 -7.42
C SER A 91 -10.75 -0.62 -8.28
N ILE A 92 -9.81 -1.36 -8.88
CA ILE A 92 -8.77 -0.78 -9.77
C ILE A 92 -9.40 -0.10 -11.00
N PRO A 93 -10.35 -0.71 -11.73
CA PRO A 93 -11.00 -0.04 -12.86
C PRO A 93 -11.85 1.19 -12.50
N SER A 94 -12.14 1.43 -11.22
CA SER A 94 -12.81 2.66 -10.78
C SER A 94 -11.93 3.91 -10.87
N VAL A 95 -10.63 3.71 -11.10
CA VAL A 95 -9.64 4.79 -11.23
C VAL A 95 -9.50 5.16 -12.70
N PRO A 96 -9.71 6.43 -13.09
CA PRO A 96 -9.52 6.88 -14.46
C PRO A 96 -8.04 6.86 -14.88
N ASP A 97 -7.78 6.94 -16.19
CA ASP A 97 -6.42 6.84 -16.75
C ASP A 97 -5.43 7.90 -16.23
N ASN A 98 -5.92 9.05 -15.78
CA ASN A 98 -5.13 10.10 -15.14
C ASN A 98 -5.06 9.98 -13.61
N GLY A 99 -5.64 8.93 -13.04
CA GLY A 99 -5.61 8.64 -11.61
C GLY A 99 -4.34 7.91 -11.19
N ILE A 100 -4.24 7.63 -9.91
CA ILE A 100 -3.10 6.93 -9.31
C ILE A 100 -3.58 5.71 -8.53
N VAL A 101 -2.99 4.57 -8.79
CA VAL A 101 -3.18 3.35 -8.00
C VAL A 101 -1.88 3.02 -7.26
N VAL A 102 -1.98 2.85 -5.95
CA VAL A 102 -0.89 2.37 -5.10
C VAL A 102 -1.33 1.06 -4.47
N ILE A 103 -0.53 0.03 -4.62
CA ILE A 103 -0.78 -1.29 -4.04
C ILE A 103 0.44 -1.64 -3.18
N GLU A 104 0.21 -1.99 -1.93
CA GLU A 104 1.29 -2.37 -1.03
C GLU A 104 0.96 -3.64 -0.24
N SER A 105 2.00 -4.39 0.09
CA SER A 105 1.92 -5.53 0.98
C SER A 105 3.32 -6.01 1.37
N PRO A 106 3.49 -6.63 2.55
CA PRO A 106 4.56 -7.58 2.76
C PRO A 106 4.44 -8.77 1.79
N ALA A 107 5.51 -9.54 1.65
CA ALA A 107 5.46 -10.77 0.88
C ALA A 107 4.60 -11.84 1.58
N GLU A 108 3.64 -12.41 0.86
CA GLU A 108 2.70 -13.43 1.34
C GLU A 108 2.74 -14.69 0.44
N GLY A 109 3.93 -15.19 0.19
CA GLY A 109 4.14 -16.36 -0.69
C GLY A 109 4.50 -15.97 -2.13
N ARG A 110 4.51 -16.99 -3.02
CA ARG A 110 4.90 -16.85 -4.43
C ARG A 110 3.78 -17.25 -5.35
N GLU A 111 2.56 -16.77 -5.06
CA GLU A 111 1.36 -17.04 -5.86
C GLU A 111 0.34 -15.92 -5.70
N GLY A 112 -0.61 -15.85 -6.63
CA GLY A 112 -1.71 -14.89 -6.64
C GLY A 112 -1.36 -13.55 -7.29
N GLU A 113 -2.41 -12.75 -7.50
CA GLU A 113 -2.39 -11.51 -8.29
C GLU A 113 -1.29 -10.51 -7.86
N PHE A 114 -1.05 -10.37 -6.55
CA PHE A 114 -0.02 -9.46 -6.08
C PHE A 114 1.38 -9.94 -6.46
N PHE A 115 1.65 -11.23 -6.34
CA PHE A 115 2.91 -11.82 -6.76
C PHE A 115 3.13 -11.64 -8.27
N ASP A 116 2.11 -11.94 -9.09
CA ASP A 116 2.18 -11.78 -10.55
C ASP A 116 2.43 -10.32 -10.95
N MET A 117 1.81 -9.36 -10.25
CA MET A 117 2.07 -7.92 -10.45
C MET A 117 3.51 -7.53 -10.13
N VAL A 118 4.06 -8.07 -9.04
CA VAL A 118 5.46 -7.83 -8.64
C VAL A 118 6.42 -8.42 -9.65
N GLU A 119 6.21 -9.68 -10.10
CA GLU A 119 7.04 -10.31 -11.13
C GLU A 119 7.02 -9.53 -12.45
N ALA A 120 5.83 -9.12 -12.90
CA ALA A 120 5.70 -8.32 -14.11
C ALA A 120 6.45 -6.98 -13.99
N ALA A 121 6.32 -6.29 -12.85
CA ALA A 121 7.01 -5.03 -12.63
C ALA A 121 8.55 -5.20 -12.55
N GLN A 122 9.04 -6.28 -11.94
CA GLN A 122 10.47 -6.63 -11.91
C GLN A 122 11.00 -6.92 -13.31
N LYS A 123 10.27 -7.68 -14.11
CA LYS A 123 10.62 -7.99 -15.50
C LYS A 123 10.70 -6.72 -16.33
N HIS A 124 9.70 -5.82 -16.24
CA HIS A 124 9.72 -4.54 -16.94
C HIS A 124 10.94 -3.70 -16.56
N ALA A 125 11.31 -3.68 -15.28
CA ALA A 125 12.49 -2.96 -14.82
C ALA A 125 13.80 -3.56 -15.34
N ALA A 126 13.94 -4.89 -15.30
CA ALA A 126 15.12 -5.63 -15.77
C ALA A 126 15.34 -5.46 -17.29
N GLU A 127 14.28 -5.53 -18.07
CA GLU A 127 14.29 -5.37 -19.51
C GLU A 127 14.30 -3.89 -19.96
N ARG A 128 14.24 -2.94 -19.02
CA ARG A 128 14.19 -1.48 -19.27
C ARG A 128 13.06 -1.08 -20.23
N LEU A 129 11.92 -1.74 -20.11
CA LEU A 129 10.77 -1.48 -20.96
C LEU A 129 10.16 -0.11 -20.67
N LYS A 130 9.65 0.54 -21.71
CA LYS A 130 8.86 1.76 -21.54
C LYS A 130 7.50 1.39 -20.95
N LEU A 131 7.23 1.86 -19.73
CA LEU A 131 5.97 1.62 -19.06
C LEU A 131 4.83 2.40 -19.75
N THR A 132 3.68 1.75 -19.86
CA THR A 132 2.41 2.37 -20.22
C THR A 132 1.68 2.84 -18.95
N ILE A 133 0.53 3.49 -19.11
CA ILE A 133 -0.33 3.89 -17.98
C ILE A 133 -0.98 2.71 -17.24
N LYS A 134 -0.91 1.50 -17.79
CA LYS A 134 -1.45 0.27 -17.21
C LYS A 134 -0.39 -0.55 -16.49
N ASP A 135 0.88 -0.20 -16.62
CA ASP A 135 1.97 -0.93 -16.02
C ASP A 135 2.32 -0.39 -14.63
N TYR A 136 2.67 -1.28 -13.74
CA TYR A 136 3.10 -0.92 -12.39
C TYR A 136 4.62 -0.78 -12.31
N ARG A 137 5.05 0.15 -11.46
CA ARG A 137 6.45 0.25 -11.05
C ARG A 137 6.60 -0.34 -9.66
N LEU A 138 7.55 -1.27 -9.52
CA LEU A 138 7.90 -1.82 -8.21
C LEU A 138 8.76 -0.82 -7.42
N HIS A 139 8.37 -0.61 -6.16
CA HIS A 139 9.17 0.03 -5.14
C HIS A 139 9.38 -0.98 -4.02
N PHE A 140 10.60 -1.50 -3.89
CA PHE A 140 10.95 -2.42 -2.81
C PHE A 140 11.62 -1.65 -1.68
N THR A 141 11.06 -1.75 -0.48
CA THR A 141 11.64 -1.17 0.74
C THR A 141 12.13 -2.30 1.63
N ALA A 142 13.43 -2.49 1.65
CA ALA A 142 14.04 -3.54 2.46
C ALA A 142 14.01 -3.16 3.94
N TRP A 143 13.68 -4.12 4.82
CA TRP A 143 13.58 -3.89 6.26
C TRP A 143 14.91 -3.38 6.87
N TRP A 144 16.05 -3.80 6.33
CA TRP A 144 17.38 -3.37 6.79
C TRP A 144 17.74 -1.92 6.45
N GLN A 145 16.94 -1.24 5.59
CA GLN A 145 17.09 0.17 5.27
C GLN A 145 16.47 1.08 6.33
N HIS A 146 15.69 0.50 7.26
CA HIS A 146 15.02 1.27 8.31
C HIS A 146 15.80 1.20 9.61
N ASP A 147 16.26 2.36 10.12
CA ASP A 147 17.14 2.45 11.29
C ASP A 147 16.54 1.83 12.56
N ALA A 148 15.21 1.84 12.71
CA ALA A 148 14.53 1.22 13.86
C ALA A 148 14.68 -0.32 13.91
N TYR A 149 15.08 -0.97 12.82
CA TYR A 149 15.34 -2.41 12.77
C TYR A 149 16.83 -2.76 13.00
N ARG A 150 17.61 -1.80 13.47
CA ARG A 150 19.01 -2.01 13.85
C ARG A 150 19.11 -2.15 15.36
N MET A 151 19.95 -3.08 15.79
CA MET A 151 20.34 -3.27 17.18
C MET A 151 21.83 -2.99 17.34
N ASP A 152 22.23 -2.62 18.57
CA ASP A 152 23.64 -2.60 18.92
C ASP A 152 24.23 -4.02 18.77
N SER A 153 25.27 -4.14 17.97
CA SER A 153 25.94 -5.42 17.72
C SER A 153 27.03 -5.75 18.76
N ALA A 154 27.24 -4.90 19.77
CA ALA A 154 28.21 -5.15 20.82
C ALA A 154 27.86 -6.44 21.58
N GLY A 155 28.76 -7.44 21.54
CA GLY A 155 28.58 -8.73 22.18
C GLY A 155 27.73 -9.76 21.40
N VAL A 156 27.29 -9.44 20.18
CA VAL A 156 26.65 -10.41 19.31
C VAL A 156 27.72 -11.33 18.72
N HIS A 157 27.56 -12.64 18.96
CA HIS A 157 28.40 -13.65 18.31
C HIS A 157 27.69 -14.14 17.05
N ILE A 158 28.35 -13.95 15.91
CA ILE A 158 27.89 -14.46 14.61
C ILE A 158 28.68 -15.75 14.35
N SER A 159 27.98 -16.85 14.09
CA SER A 159 28.61 -18.13 13.78
C SER A 159 29.27 -18.12 12.39
N ASP A 160 30.22 -19.04 12.16
CA ASP A 160 30.83 -19.21 10.82
C ASP A 160 29.79 -19.59 9.75
N GLU A 161 28.69 -20.22 10.14
CA GLU A 161 27.58 -20.54 9.23
C GLU A 161 26.80 -19.30 8.85
N ASP A 162 26.52 -18.42 9.81
CA ASP A 162 25.87 -17.14 9.56
C ASP A 162 26.72 -16.22 8.68
N HIS A 163 28.04 -16.16 8.94
CA HIS A 163 28.96 -15.42 8.09
C HIS A 163 28.89 -15.91 6.64
N ARG A 164 28.99 -17.22 6.41
CA ARG A 164 28.85 -17.79 5.04
C ARG A 164 27.51 -17.49 4.38
N TYR A 165 26.43 -17.50 5.20
CA TYR A 165 25.10 -17.14 4.70
C TYR A 165 25.04 -15.68 4.27
N PHE A 166 25.51 -14.74 5.10
CA PHE A 166 25.51 -13.32 4.78
C PHE A 166 26.43 -12.98 3.59
N ASP A 167 27.61 -13.58 3.51
CA ASP A 167 28.53 -13.41 2.37
C ASP A 167 27.86 -13.84 1.07
N LYS A 168 27.13 -14.97 1.10
CA LYS A 168 26.36 -15.46 -0.05
C LYS A 168 25.26 -14.47 -0.45
N ILE A 169 24.46 -14.00 0.51
CA ILE A 169 23.39 -13.03 0.24
C ILE A 169 23.96 -11.72 -0.33
N GLN A 170 25.04 -11.23 0.25
CA GLN A 170 25.71 -10.02 -0.24
C GLN A 170 26.16 -10.18 -1.69
N PHE A 171 26.74 -11.33 -2.03
CA PHE A 171 27.17 -11.61 -3.38
C PHE A 171 25.99 -11.75 -4.37
N GLU A 172 24.93 -12.48 -3.99
CA GLU A 172 23.76 -12.73 -4.85
C GLU A 172 22.89 -11.48 -5.05
N CYS A 173 22.76 -10.64 -4.02
CA CYS A 173 21.89 -9.47 -4.04
C CYS A 173 22.62 -8.16 -4.37
N ASN A 174 23.95 -8.19 -4.44
CA ASN A 174 24.79 -7.00 -4.68
C ASN A 174 24.47 -5.84 -3.71
N CYS A 175 24.23 -6.15 -2.44
CA CYS A 175 23.87 -5.20 -1.38
C CYS A 175 24.95 -5.12 -0.26
#